data_6ac284e44e54e5b7dfa3d10af4e3c187
#
_entry.id   6ac284e44e54e5b7dfa3d10af4e3c187
#
_cell.length_a   1.000
_cell.length_b   1.000
_cell.length_c   1.000
_cell.angle_alpha   90.00
_cell.angle_beta   90.00
_cell.angle_gamma   90.00
#
_symmetry.space_group_name_H-M   'P 1'
#
loop_
_entity.id
_entity.type
_entity.pdbx_description
1 polymer ?
#
loop_
_entity_poly.entity_id
_entity_poly.type
_entity_poly.pdbx_seq_one_letter_code
_entity_poly.pdbx_strand_id
1 'polypeptide(L)'
;VTAEECRELERGLPAVRMQLDPRARKILDKQGVAYRDSDGDLVTSIVGGRECCFARYDEDGICLCATDCAFREGRIDWPKPISCALYPIREQTLSNGTVALNYHRWSVCAPAVKKGRELRLPIYRFLRDPLIRRFGTEWYAELEALVELLRHDGLLEE
;
A
#
# COMPACT_ATOMS: atom_id res chain seq x y z
N VAL A 1 7.74 4.96 4.82
CA VAL A 1 7.21 4.36 6.07
C VAL A 1 7.51 5.24 7.27
N THR A 2 6.75 5.12 8.35
CA THR A 2 6.99 5.79 9.63
C THR A 2 7.82 4.92 10.57
N ALA A 3 8.38 5.52 11.64
CA ALA A 3 9.07 4.75 12.68
C ALA A 3 8.14 3.75 13.40
N GLU A 4 6.84 4.08 13.53
CA GLU A 4 5.82 3.18 14.06
C GLU A 4 5.65 1.97 13.15
N GLU A 5 5.47 2.21 11.86
CA GLU A 5 5.31 1.15 10.86
C GLU A 5 6.55 0.25 10.77
N CYS A 6 7.75 0.79 10.99
CA CYS A 6 8.96 -0.04 11.10
C CYS A 6 8.90 -0.99 12.28
N ARG A 7 8.43 -0.53 13.46
CA ARG A 7 8.25 -1.41 14.63
C ARG A 7 7.22 -2.51 14.36
N GLU A 8 6.14 -2.20 13.65
CA GLU A 8 5.15 -3.21 13.24
C GLU A 8 5.74 -4.23 12.25
N LEU A 9 6.54 -3.78 11.27
CA LEU A 9 7.25 -4.68 10.36
C LEU A 9 8.23 -5.59 11.10
N GLU A 10 8.98 -5.05 12.08
CA GLU A 10 9.90 -5.83 12.92
C GLU A 10 9.14 -6.86 13.77
N ARG A 11 8.00 -6.48 14.37
CA ARG A 11 7.15 -7.37 15.16
C ARG A 11 6.59 -8.52 14.31
N GLY A 12 6.16 -8.23 13.08
CA GLY A 12 5.59 -9.22 12.14
C GLY A 12 6.63 -10.07 11.43
N LEU A 13 7.90 -9.62 11.38
CA LEU A 13 8.95 -10.29 10.60
C LEU A 13 9.14 -11.78 10.94
N PRO A 14 9.16 -12.22 12.22
CA PRO A 14 9.31 -13.65 12.55
C PRO A 14 8.25 -14.53 11.89
N ALA A 15 7.00 -14.06 11.83
CA ALA A 15 5.87 -14.82 11.28
C ALA A 15 5.94 -14.98 9.74
N VAL A 16 6.66 -14.09 9.04
CA VAL A 16 6.72 -14.10 7.56
C VAL A 16 8.09 -14.49 7.01
N ARG A 17 9.13 -14.47 7.86
CA ARG A 17 10.54 -14.59 7.46
C ARG A 17 10.82 -15.78 6.53
N MET A 18 10.25 -16.93 6.83
CA MET A 18 10.51 -18.15 6.06
C MET A 18 9.88 -18.13 4.65
N GLN A 19 8.91 -17.25 4.41
CA GLN A 19 8.25 -17.05 3.12
C GLN A 19 8.99 -16.03 2.22
N LEU A 20 9.96 -15.31 2.77
CA LEU A 20 10.73 -14.29 2.05
C LEU A 20 11.87 -14.92 1.24
N ASP A 21 12.21 -14.27 0.12
CA ASP A 21 13.39 -14.61 -0.69
C ASP A 21 14.64 -14.68 0.21
N PRO A 22 15.53 -15.67 0.05
CA PRO A 22 16.78 -15.77 0.81
C PRO A 22 17.66 -14.51 0.73
N ARG A 23 17.63 -13.78 -0.40
CA ARG A 23 18.36 -12.50 -0.54
C ARG A 23 17.71 -11.42 0.31
N ALA A 24 16.37 -11.37 0.37
CA ALA A 24 15.65 -10.45 1.22
C ALA A 24 15.97 -10.66 2.69
N ARG A 25 16.00 -11.92 3.15
CA ARG A 25 16.39 -12.26 4.54
C ARG A 25 17.79 -11.76 4.89
N LYS A 26 18.78 -11.91 4.00
CA LYS A 26 20.14 -11.40 4.22
C LYS A 26 20.19 -9.87 4.32
N ILE A 27 19.36 -9.16 3.53
CA ILE A 27 19.27 -7.70 3.59
C ILE A 27 18.62 -7.27 4.89
N LEU A 28 17.52 -7.89 5.28
CA LEU A 28 16.84 -7.62 6.56
C LEU A 28 17.76 -7.86 7.77
N ASP A 29 18.61 -8.89 7.73
CA ASP A 29 19.60 -9.16 8.78
C ASP A 29 20.70 -8.08 8.87
N LYS A 30 21.08 -7.51 7.73
CA LYS A 30 22.17 -6.53 7.65
C LYS A 30 21.70 -5.09 7.86
N GLN A 31 20.55 -4.74 7.30
CA GLN A 31 20.06 -3.36 7.16
C GLN A 31 18.81 -3.09 7.99
N GLY A 32 18.08 -4.14 8.40
CA GLY A 32 16.77 -4.02 9.05
C GLY A 32 15.64 -3.91 8.04
N VAL A 33 14.44 -3.63 8.56
CA VAL A 33 13.18 -3.59 7.77
C VAL A 33 13.05 -2.36 6.88
N ALA A 34 13.81 -1.28 7.20
CA ALA A 34 13.76 -0.01 6.50
C ALA A 34 15.14 0.66 6.48
N TYR A 35 15.32 1.61 5.58
CA TYR A 35 16.52 2.45 5.47
C TYR A 35 16.14 3.85 5.01
N ARG A 36 17.06 4.82 5.11
CA ARG A 36 16.89 6.13 4.49
C ARG A 36 17.43 6.10 3.07
N ASP A 37 16.60 6.52 2.12
CA ASP A 37 17.02 6.65 0.72
C ASP A 37 17.85 7.94 0.47
N SER A 38 18.15 8.22 -0.79
CA SER A 38 18.94 9.39 -1.20
C SER A 38 18.27 10.72 -0.87
N ASP A 39 16.95 10.74 -0.78
CA ASP A 39 16.14 11.92 -0.48
C ASP A 39 15.95 12.11 1.04
N GLY A 40 16.46 11.17 1.84
CA GLY A 40 16.36 11.14 3.29
C GLY A 40 15.06 10.51 3.80
N ASP A 41 14.22 10.01 2.91
CA ASP A 41 12.96 9.37 3.25
C ASP A 41 13.19 7.97 3.83
N LEU A 42 12.40 7.63 4.85
CA LEU A 42 12.41 6.28 5.42
C LEU A 42 11.57 5.36 4.53
N VAL A 43 12.23 4.37 3.92
CA VAL A 43 11.61 3.42 2.99
C VAL A 43 11.89 1.98 3.41
N THR A 44 11.03 1.04 3.01
CA THR A 44 11.25 -0.39 3.27
C THR A 44 12.50 -0.89 2.55
N SER A 45 13.26 -1.78 3.20
CA SER A 45 14.42 -2.42 2.58
C SER A 45 14.06 -3.14 1.30
N ILE A 46 14.95 -3.06 0.29
CA ILE A 46 14.72 -3.56 -1.07
C ILE A 46 15.79 -4.56 -1.50
N VAL A 47 15.43 -5.49 -2.36
CA VAL A 47 16.30 -6.49 -2.98
C VAL A 47 16.70 -6.01 -4.38
N GLY A 48 17.99 -5.96 -4.64
CA GLY A 48 18.52 -5.69 -5.99
C GLY A 48 18.10 -4.33 -6.57
N GLY A 49 17.78 -3.35 -5.71
CA GLY A 49 17.35 -2.03 -6.14
C GLY A 49 15.94 -1.97 -6.74
N ARG A 50 15.12 -3.01 -6.60
CA ARG A 50 13.82 -3.13 -7.26
C ARG A 50 12.68 -3.51 -6.33
N GLU A 51 12.79 -4.64 -5.64
CA GLU A 51 11.67 -5.26 -4.93
C GLU A 51 11.75 -5.03 -3.43
N CYS A 52 10.62 -4.78 -2.80
CA CYS A 52 10.52 -4.73 -1.34
C CYS A 52 10.96 -6.08 -0.75
N CYS A 53 11.71 -6.07 0.35
CA CYS A 53 12.12 -7.30 1.05
C CYS A 53 10.93 -8.13 1.56
N PHE A 54 9.75 -7.55 1.71
CA PHE A 54 8.52 -8.25 2.07
C PHE A 54 7.70 -8.74 0.86
N ALA A 55 8.20 -8.57 -0.37
CA ALA A 55 7.57 -9.15 -1.55
C ALA A 55 7.74 -10.67 -1.57
N ARG A 56 6.68 -11.37 -1.96
CA ARG A 56 6.68 -12.80 -2.27
C ARG A 56 5.86 -13.03 -3.53
N TYR A 57 6.12 -14.12 -4.22
CA TYR A 57 5.33 -14.52 -5.38
C TYR A 57 4.57 -15.81 -5.05
N ASP A 58 3.32 -15.88 -5.49
CA ASP A 58 2.55 -17.13 -5.43
C ASP A 58 2.86 -18.06 -6.61
N GLU A 59 2.13 -19.18 -6.70
CA GLU A 59 2.31 -20.20 -7.74
C GLU A 59 2.00 -19.67 -9.15
N ASP A 60 1.15 -18.65 -9.26
CA ASP A 60 0.79 -17.99 -10.50
C ASP A 60 1.74 -16.82 -10.86
N GLY A 61 2.75 -16.56 -10.04
CA GLY A 61 3.71 -15.47 -10.23
C GLY A 61 3.17 -14.10 -9.84
N ILE A 62 2.09 -14.03 -9.07
CA ILE A 62 1.52 -12.78 -8.58
C ILE A 62 2.34 -12.28 -7.40
N CYS A 63 2.78 -11.02 -7.48
CA CYS A 63 3.53 -10.38 -6.41
C CYS A 63 2.59 -9.99 -5.27
N LEU A 64 2.85 -10.53 -4.08
CA LEU A 64 2.09 -10.30 -2.86
C LEU A 64 2.98 -9.71 -1.77
N CYS A 65 2.38 -9.06 -0.78
CA CYS A 65 3.07 -8.63 0.43
C CYS A 65 2.97 -9.73 1.49
N ALA A 66 4.10 -10.22 1.99
CA ALA A 66 4.13 -11.30 2.98
C ALA A 66 3.43 -10.91 4.30
N THR A 67 3.56 -9.65 4.75
CA THR A 67 2.86 -9.18 5.95
C THR A 67 1.35 -9.08 5.73
N ASP A 68 0.91 -8.57 4.56
CA ASP A 68 -0.52 -8.52 4.23
C ASP A 68 -1.14 -9.93 4.15
N CYS A 69 -0.42 -10.90 3.58
CA CYS A 69 -0.85 -12.29 3.58
C CYS A 69 -0.97 -12.85 4.99
N ALA A 70 0.05 -12.65 5.82
CA ALA A 70 0.04 -13.12 7.20
C ALA A 70 -1.08 -12.49 8.04
N PHE A 71 -1.38 -11.21 7.81
CA PHE A 71 -2.51 -10.54 8.43
C PHE A 71 -3.84 -11.16 8.01
N ARG A 72 -4.06 -11.37 6.71
CA ARG A 72 -5.28 -12.01 6.19
C ARG A 72 -5.47 -13.45 6.68
N GLU A 73 -4.36 -14.13 6.97
CA GLU A 73 -4.33 -15.47 7.56
C GLU A 73 -4.46 -15.46 9.10
N GLY A 74 -4.58 -14.29 9.73
CA GLY A 74 -4.71 -14.13 11.19
C GLY A 74 -3.43 -14.45 11.97
N ARG A 75 -2.26 -14.46 11.33
CA ARG A 75 -0.97 -14.79 11.96
C ARG A 75 -0.29 -13.57 12.60
N ILE A 76 -0.66 -12.37 12.17
CA ILE A 76 -0.23 -11.08 12.71
C ILE A 76 -1.40 -10.10 12.73
N ASP A 77 -1.34 -9.07 13.58
CA ASP A 77 -2.43 -8.12 13.81
C ASP A 77 -2.33 -6.85 12.94
N TRP A 78 -1.24 -6.69 12.21
CA TRP A 78 -0.99 -5.50 11.40
C TRP A 78 -0.65 -5.87 9.94
N PRO A 79 -1.34 -5.30 8.93
CA PRO A 79 -1.21 -5.79 7.56
C PRO A 79 0.08 -5.33 6.86
N LYS A 80 0.23 -4.03 6.67
CA LYS A 80 1.34 -3.41 5.92
C LYS A 80 1.34 -1.89 6.08
N PRO A 81 2.43 -1.19 5.71
CA PRO A 81 2.50 0.28 5.73
C PRO A 81 1.34 0.91 4.99
N ILE A 82 0.88 2.06 5.49
CA ILE A 82 -0.29 2.75 4.92
C ILE A 82 -0.05 3.20 3.47
N SER A 83 1.15 3.66 3.16
CA SER A 83 1.53 4.03 1.79
C SER A 83 1.47 2.85 0.82
N CYS A 84 1.81 1.63 1.28
CA CYS A 84 1.67 0.41 0.48
C CYS A 84 0.21 0.00 0.32
N ALA A 85 -0.62 0.22 1.35
CA ALA A 85 -2.03 -0.14 1.32
C ALA A 85 -2.85 0.82 0.44
N LEU A 86 -2.50 2.11 0.42
CA LEU A 86 -3.15 3.14 -0.40
C LEU A 86 -2.73 3.09 -1.87
N TYR A 87 -1.60 2.43 -2.21
CA TYR A 87 -1.14 2.43 -3.61
C TYR A 87 -2.22 1.86 -4.55
N PRO A 88 -2.52 2.51 -5.68
CA PRO A 88 -1.77 3.55 -6.40
C PRO A 88 -2.07 5.00 -5.98
N ILE A 89 -2.82 5.25 -4.93
CA ILE A 89 -2.97 6.59 -4.38
C ILE A 89 -1.71 6.94 -3.58
N ARG A 90 -1.10 8.08 -3.91
CA ARG A 90 0.04 8.64 -3.20
C ARG A 90 -0.38 9.89 -2.46
N GLU A 91 0.02 9.94 -1.20
CA GLU A 91 -0.21 11.06 -0.30
C GLU A 91 0.96 12.03 -0.38
N GLN A 92 0.68 13.32 -0.44
CA GLN A 92 1.67 14.39 -0.40
C GLN A 92 1.17 15.48 0.53
N THR A 93 1.97 15.84 1.51
CA THR A 93 1.68 17.00 2.36
C THR A 93 2.25 18.25 1.69
N LEU A 94 1.37 19.22 1.43
CA LEU A 94 1.74 20.51 0.87
C LEU A 94 2.29 21.44 1.95
N SER A 95 2.97 22.53 1.55
CA SER A 95 3.60 23.49 2.46
C SER A 95 2.63 24.18 3.44
N ASN A 96 1.35 24.25 3.08
CA ASN A 96 0.27 24.78 3.92
C ASN A 96 -0.34 23.73 4.86
N GLY A 97 0.22 22.51 4.94
CA GLY A 97 -0.28 21.41 5.74
C GLY A 97 -1.43 20.60 5.12
N THR A 98 -1.92 20.99 3.95
CA THR A 98 -2.97 20.24 3.23
C THR A 98 -2.40 18.91 2.73
N VAL A 99 -3.17 17.83 2.90
CA VAL A 99 -2.85 16.52 2.33
C VAL A 99 -3.49 16.39 0.97
N ALA A 100 -2.66 16.25 -0.06
CA ALA A 100 -3.08 15.99 -1.43
C ALA A 100 -3.01 14.49 -1.72
N LEU A 101 -4.05 13.95 -2.35
CA LEU A 101 -4.10 12.56 -2.81
C LEU A 101 -3.98 12.53 -4.33
N ASN A 102 -2.96 11.84 -4.84
CA ASN A 102 -2.64 11.77 -6.25
C ASN A 102 -2.65 10.32 -6.75
N TYR A 103 -3.29 10.08 -7.89
CA TYR A 103 -3.25 8.78 -8.55
C TYR A 103 -1.93 8.62 -9.32
N HIS A 104 -1.12 7.65 -8.89
CA HIS A 104 0.14 7.31 -9.57
C HIS A 104 -0.12 6.39 -10.77
N ARG A 105 0.17 6.88 -11.97
CA ARG A 105 0.05 6.11 -13.22
C ARG A 105 1.35 5.35 -13.50
N TRP A 106 1.32 4.05 -13.31
CA TRP A 106 2.46 3.17 -13.56
C TRP A 106 2.03 2.00 -14.46
N SER A 107 2.84 1.69 -15.48
CA SER A 107 2.53 0.65 -16.48
C SER A 107 2.31 -0.74 -15.86
N VAL A 108 3.00 -1.04 -14.76
CA VAL A 108 2.80 -2.28 -13.97
C VAL A 108 1.34 -2.47 -13.52
N CYS A 109 0.59 -1.38 -13.32
CA CYS A 109 -0.81 -1.43 -12.89
C CYS A 109 -1.79 -1.66 -14.06
N ALA A 110 -1.34 -1.72 -15.32
CA ALA A 110 -2.24 -1.83 -16.47
C ALA A 110 -3.23 -3.02 -16.38
N PRO A 111 -2.83 -4.24 -15.96
CA PRO A 111 -3.78 -5.34 -15.78
C PRO A 111 -4.86 -5.04 -14.73
N ALA A 112 -4.46 -4.42 -13.60
CA ALA A 112 -5.40 -4.05 -12.54
C ALA A 112 -6.39 -2.97 -13.01
N VAL A 113 -5.93 -1.97 -13.78
CA VAL A 113 -6.78 -0.93 -14.37
C VAL A 113 -7.80 -1.55 -15.32
N LYS A 114 -7.37 -2.48 -16.20
CA LYS A 114 -8.27 -3.22 -17.08
C LYS A 114 -9.33 -3.98 -16.28
N LYS A 115 -8.91 -4.72 -15.27
CA LYS A 115 -9.83 -5.48 -14.41
C LYS A 115 -10.81 -4.59 -13.65
N GLY A 116 -10.34 -3.47 -13.12
CA GLY A 116 -11.18 -2.48 -12.44
C GLY A 116 -12.29 -1.92 -13.35
N ARG A 117 -11.97 -1.65 -14.62
CA ARG A 117 -12.97 -1.23 -15.63
C ARG A 117 -14.00 -2.33 -15.92
N GLU A 118 -13.54 -3.56 -16.12
CA GLU A 118 -14.43 -4.72 -16.34
C GLU A 118 -15.41 -4.91 -15.17
N LEU A 119 -14.94 -4.71 -13.95
CA LEU A 119 -15.73 -4.84 -12.72
C LEU A 119 -16.52 -3.56 -12.36
N ARG A 120 -16.36 -2.47 -13.12
CA ARG A 120 -16.90 -1.14 -12.76
C ARG A 120 -16.58 -0.75 -11.32
N LEU A 121 -15.33 -1.05 -10.91
CA LEU A 121 -14.84 -0.83 -9.55
C LEU A 121 -13.91 0.38 -9.51
N PRO A 122 -14.39 1.56 -9.10
CA PRO A 122 -13.56 2.75 -8.99
C PRO A 122 -12.55 2.61 -7.85
N ILE A 123 -11.41 3.31 -7.98
CA ILE A 123 -10.26 3.17 -7.07
C ILE A 123 -10.62 3.47 -5.60
N TYR A 124 -11.47 4.44 -5.34
CA TYR A 124 -11.86 4.79 -3.97
C TYR A 124 -12.65 3.67 -3.28
N ARG A 125 -13.46 2.89 -4.03
CA ARG A 125 -14.15 1.70 -3.51
C ARG A 125 -13.20 0.53 -3.33
N PHE A 126 -12.27 0.32 -4.27
CA PHE A 126 -11.23 -0.70 -4.14
C PHE A 126 -10.35 -0.47 -2.92
N LEU A 127 -10.03 0.79 -2.61
CA LEU A 127 -9.20 1.19 -1.49
C LEU A 127 -10.00 1.61 -0.25
N ARG A 128 -11.26 1.18 -0.12
CA ARG A 128 -12.13 1.56 1.00
C ARG A 128 -11.45 1.38 2.35
N ASP A 129 -11.00 0.18 2.65
CA ASP A 129 -10.43 -0.14 3.96
C ASP A 129 -9.11 0.61 4.25
N PRO A 130 -8.14 0.72 3.32
CA PRO A 130 -7.00 1.60 3.48
C PRO A 130 -7.35 3.07 3.69
N LEU A 131 -8.32 3.60 2.97
CA LEU A 131 -8.76 5.00 3.12
C LEU A 131 -9.40 5.23 4.48
N ILE A 132 -10.27 4.33 4.94
CA ILE A 132 -10.84 4.39 6.29
C ILE A 132 -9.75 4.27 7.35
N ARG A 133 -8.79 3.37 7.20
CA ARG A 133 -7.65 3.22 8.13
C ARG A 133 -6.83 4.50 8.23
N ARG A 134 -6.68 5.24 7.14
CA ARG A 134 -5.88 6.46 7.09
C ARG A 134 -6.61 7.70 7.56
N PHE A 135 -7.85 7.87 7.14
CA PHE A 135 -8.60 9.13 7.27
C PHE A 135 -9.83 9.01 8.17
N GLY A 136 -10.28 7.81 8.48
CA GLY A 136 -11.47 7.56 9.30
C GLY A 136 -12.72 7.31 8.47
N THR A 137 -13.74 6.76 9.15
CA THR A 137 -15.03 6.40 8.53
C THR A 137 -15.85 7.61 8.11
N GLU A 138 -15.81 8.69 8.88
CA GLU A 138 -16.53 9.93 8.57
C GLU A 138 -16.01 10.56 7.29
N TRP A 139 -14.69 10.71 7.16
CA TRP A 139 -14.05 11.21 5.95
C TRP A 139 -14.41 10.36 4.72
N TYR A 140 -14.43 9.03 4.88
CA TYR A 140 -14.79 8.15 3.77
C TYR A 140 -16.26 8.29 3.36
N ALA A 141 -17.16 8.47 4.32
CA ALA A 141 -18.57 8.75 4.04
C ALA A 141 -18.77 10.09 3.30
N GLU A 142 -18.02 11.13 3.68
CA GLU A 142 -18.02 12.41 2.96
C GLU A 142 -17.50 12.26 1.52
N LEU A 143 -16.46 11.46 1.31
CA LEU A 143 -15.95 11.14 -0.03
C LEU A 143 -17.03 10.46 -0.89
N GLU A 144 -17.75 9.47 -0.33
CA GLU A 144 -18.83 8.79 -1.06
C GLU A 144 -19.97 9.76 -1.41
N ALA A 145 -20.38 10.61 -0.48
CA ALA A 145 -21.41 11.61 -0.71
C ALA A 145 -21.00 12.63 -1.79
N LEU A 146 -19.74 13.08 -1.79
CA LEU A 146 -19.20 13.96 -2.80
C LEU A 146 -19.19 13.31 -4.18
N VAL A 147 -18.78 12.05 -4.28
CA VAL A 147 -18.78 11.31 -5.56
C VAL A 147 -20.19 11.18 -6.12
N GLU A 148 -21.18 10.88 -5.31
CA GLU A 148 -22.59 10.80 -5.75
C GLU A 148 -23.12 12.17 -6.22
N LEU A 149 -22.79 13.25 -5.51
CA LEU A 149 -23.14 14.61 -5.93
C LEU A 149 -22.52 14.96 -7.30
N LEU A 150 -21.22 14.70 -7.47
CA LEU A 150 -20.53 15.00 -8.73
C LEU A 150 -21.06 14.16 -9.91
N ARG A 151 -21.51 12.95 -9.68
CA ARG A 151 -22.19 12.11 -10.69
C ARG A 151 -23.55 12.68 -11.05
N HIS A 152 -24.34 13.05 -10.05
CA HIS A 152 -25.64 13.67 -10.27
C HIS A 152 -25.52 14.94 -11.12
N ASP A 153 -24.49 15.72 -10.91
CA ASP A 153 -24.22 16.96 -11.64
C ASP A 153 -23.53 16.73 -13.01
N GLY A 154 -23.28 15.46 -13.40
CA GLY A 154 -22.64 15.09 -14.67
C GLY A 154 -21.16 15.46 -14.75
N LEU A 155 -20.51 15.71 -13.63
CA LEU A 155 -19.08 16.07 -13.54
C LEU A 155 -18.17 14.85 -13.45
N LEU A 156 -18.71 13.66 -13.20
CA LEU A 156 -18.01 12.38 -13.23
C LEU A 156 -18.74 11.42 -14.18
N GLU A 157 -17.98 10.82 -15.09
CA GLU A 157 -18.46 9.71 -15.92
C GLU A 157 -18.54 8.42 -15.08
N GLU A 158 -19.42 7.48 -15.48
CA GLU A 158 -19.56 6.16 -14.86
C GLU A 158 -18.32 5.26 -15.04
#